data_08fc48336350b3dafd2594a42a9b3248
#
_entry.id   08fc48336350b3dafd2594a42a9b3248
#
_cell.length_a   1.000
_cell.length_b   1.000
_cell.length_c   1.000
_cell.angle_alpha   90.00
_cell.angle_beta   90.00
_cell.angle_gamma   90.00
#
_symmetry.space_group_name_H-M   'P 1'
#
loop_
_entity.id
_entity.type
_entity.pdbx_description
1 polymer ?
#
loop_
_entity_poly.entity_id
_entity_poly.type
_entity_poly.pdbx_seq_one_letter_code
_entity_poly.pdbx_strand_id
1 'polypeptide(L)'
;EPVAIGKLERFVGDWELEHGGAKRPSVASNGHKVAVVGSGPSGLACAADLAKLGYEVTVFEALHKLGGVLQYGIPEFRLPKDKVVAREIEKVKALGVRFETDTIVGRTVTIDSLMCDEGFEAVFVGSGAGLPKFMGIPGENLNGVLSANEFLTRNNLMKAYLEESDTPVYVGERTVVVGGGNVAMDAVRTAKRLGADAYIVYRRSEAELPARQEEVHHAKEEGVKFEMLVNPLEIIGDEEGWVKGVRCIRMELGEPDESGRRSPKAVSGSEFEIPCDTVI
;
A
#
# COMPACT_ATOMS: atom_id res chain seq x y z
N GLU A 1 10.81 17.40 -23.27
CA GLU A 1 10.07 16.59 -22.29
C GLU A 1 10.80 15.27 -22.04
N PRO A 2 10.86 14.77 -20.80
CA PRO A 2 11.48 13.49 -20.52
C PRO A 2 10.65 12.35 -21.13
N VAL A 3 11.30 11.28 -21.55
CA VAL A 3 10.65 10.09 -22.07
C VAL A 3 9.84 9.41 -20.94
N ALA A 4 8.57 9.14 -21.19
CA ALA A 4 7.65 8.53 -20.21
C ALA A 4 7.87 7.00 -20.13
N ILE A 5 9.04 6.58 -19.60
CA ILE A 5 9.46 5.17 -19.54
C ILE A 5 8.38 4.26 -18.93
N GLY A 6 7.81 4.64 -17.79
CA GLY A 6 6.78 3.82 -17.15
C GLY A 6 5.50 3.66 -17.98
N LYS A 7 5.13 4.65 -18.81
CA LYS A 7 3.98 4.52 -19.73
C LYS A 7 4.30 3.58 -20.88
N LEU A 8 5.55 3.59 -21.37
CA LEU A 8 6.01 2.65 -22.40
C LEU A 8 6.10 1.22 -21.88
N GLU A 9 6.63 1.01 -20.68
CA GLU A 9 6.62 -0.31 -20.00
C GLU A 9 5.21 -0.83 -19.83
N ARG A 10 4.29 0.04 -19.36
CA ARG A 10 2.88 -0.32 -19.22
C ARG A 10 2.26 -0.72 -20.56
N PHE A 11 2.50 0.04 -21.61
CA PHE A 11 2.00 -0.29 -22.96
C PHE A 11 2.48 -1.66 -23.43
N VAL A 12 3.77 -1.96 -23.28
CA VAL A 12 4.35 -3.25 -23.68
C VAL A 12 3.77 -4.39 -22.84
N GLY A 13 3.62 -4.18 -21.52
CA GLY A 13 3.03 -5.16 -20.61
C GLY A 13 1.56 -5.46 -20.93
N ASP A 14 0.75 -4.44 -21.18
CA ASP A 14 -0.64 -4.59 -21.55
C ASP A 14 -0.76 -5.31 -22.91
N TRP A 15 0.10 -4.98 -23.87
CA TRP A 15 0.15 -5.65 -25.17
C TRP A 15 0.50 -7.14 -25.04
N GLU A 16 1.48 -7.48 -24.21
CA GLU A 16 1.85 -8.89 -23.92
C GLU A 16 0.70 -9.65 -23.28
N LEU A 17 -0.05 -9.01 -22.36
CA LEU A 17 -1.22 -9.62 -21.73
C LEU A 17 -2.35 -9.94 -22.72
N GLU A 18 -2.52 -9.12 -23.75
CA GLU A 18 -3.57 -9.29 -24.77
C GLU A 18 -3.18 -10.28 -25.88
N HIS A 19 -1.93 -10.26 -26.31
CA HIS A 19 -1.46 -11.02 -27.48
C HIS A 19 -0.66 -12.28 -27.12
N GLY A 20 -0.33 -12.45 -25.83
CA GLY A 20 0.56 -13.52 -25.36
C GLY A 20 2.02 -13.17 -25.58
N GLY A 21 2.85 -13.56 -24.61
CA GLY A 21 4.31 -13.40 -24.69
C GLY A 21 5.00 -14.55 -25.41
N ALA A 22 6.28 -14.37 -25.68
CA ALA A 22 7.12 -15.43 -26.23
C ALA A 22 7.12 -16.66 -25.31
N LYS A 23 6.95 -17.86 -25.88
CA LYS A 23 7.13 -19.12 -25.14
C LYS A 23 8.56 -19.18 -24.63
N ARG A 24 8.70 -19.19 -23.31
CA ARG A 24 10.02 -19.34 -22.70
C ARG A 24 10.43 -20.81 -22.74
N PRO A 25 11.67 -21.15 -23.12
CA PRO A 25 12.16 -22.51 -23.03
C PRO A 25 12.13 -23.00 -21.60
N SER A 26 11.79 -24.26 -21.37
CA SER A 26 11.95 -24.89 -20.05
C SER A 26 13.44 -24.95 -19.72
N VAL A 27 13.77 -24.49 -18.52
CA VAL A 27 15.14 -24.54 -17.99
C VAL A 27 15.27 -25.80 -17.14
N ALA A 28 16.35 -26.58 -17.36
CA ALA A 28 16.64 -27.75 -16.52
C ALA A 28 16.94 -27.29 -15.06
N SER A 29 16.46 -28.07 -14.09
CA SER A 29 16.80 -27.82 -12.68
C SER A 29 18.31 -27.92 -12.48
N ASN A 30 18.86 -26.98 -11.71
CA ASN A 30 20.25 -27.02 -11.26
C ASN A 30 20.42 -27.80 -9.93
N GLY A 31 19.32 -28.32 -9.36
CA GLY A 31 19.29 -29.12 -8.15
C GLY A 31 19.31 -28.31 -6.84
N HIS A 32 19.32 -26.98 -6.92
CA HIS A 32 19.36 -26.11 -5.74
C HIS A 32 17.97 -25.54 -5.41
N LYS A 33 17.65 -25.52 -4.10
CA LYS A 33 16.36 -25.03 -3.58
C LYS A 33 16.50 -23.67 -2.90
N VAL A 34 15.60 -22.74 -3.23
CA VAL A 34 15.56 -21.40 -2.62
C VAL A 34 14.16 -21.10 -2.07
N ALA A 35 14.09 -20.65 -0.82
CA ALA A 35 12.88 -20.13 -0.21
C ALA A 35 12.81 -18.61 -0.42
N VAL A 36 11.62 -18.11 -0.74
CA VAL A 36 11.32 -16.67 -0.86
C VAL A 36 10.23 -16.33 0.14
N VAL A 37 10.49 -15.41 1.07
CA VAL A 37 9.53 -14.98 2.09
C VAL A 37 8.83 -13.71 1.61
N GLY A 38 7.54 -13.82 1.33
CA GLY A 38 6.67 -12.77 0.83
C GLY A 38 6.51 -12.80 -0.69
N SER A 39 5.26 -12.73 -1.12
CA SER A 39 4.85 -12.71 -2.55
C SER A 39 4.60 -11.30 -3.10
N GLY A 40 5.13 -10.27 -2.44
CA GLY A 40 5.11 -8.90 -2.94
C GLY A 40 6.00 -8.72 -4.18
N PRO A 41 6.09 -7.50 -4.75
CA PRO A 41 6.84 -7.23 -5.98
C PRO A 41 8.28 -7.77 -5.96
N SER A 42 9.00 -7.58 -4.85
CA SER A 42 10.39 -8.04 -4.73
C SER A 42 10.51 -9.56 -4.69
N GLY A 43 9.59 -10.23 -3.95
CA GLY A 43 9.57 -11.70 -3.88
C GLY A 43 9.20 -12.34 -5.21
N LEU A 44 8.19 -11.81 -5.91
CA LEU A 44 7.80 -12.28 -7.23
C LEU A 44 8.91 -12.11 -8.26
N ALA A 45 9.60 -10.96 -8.26
CA ALA A 45 10.73 -10.72 -9.17
C ALA A 45 11.88 -11.68 -8.90
N CYS A 46 12.28 -11.81 -7.63
CA CYS A 46 13.34 -12.74 -7.21
C CYS A 46 12.99 -14.19 -7.59
N ALA A 47 11.77 -14.63 -7.29
CA ALA A 47 11.32 -15.99 -7.60
C ALA A 47 11.32 -16.26 -9.10
N ALA A 48 10.84 -15.31 -9.91
CA ALA A 48 10.84 -15.47 -11.36
C ALA A 48 12.25 -15.56 -11.96
N ASP A 49 13.17 -14.73 -11.48
CA ASP A 49 14.54 -14.71 -11.99
C ASP A 49 15.33 -15.96 -11.57
N LEU A 50 15.17 -16.41 -10.33
CA LEU A 50 15.77 -17.67 -9.87
C LEU A 50 15.22 -18.87 -10.64
N ALA A 51 13.91 -18.94 -10.88
CA ALA A 51 13.31 -20.01 -11.66
C ALA A 51 13.84 -20.07 -13.12
N LYS A 52 14.04 -18.89 -13.73
CA LYS A 52 14.68 -18.80 -15.06
C LYS A 52 16.14 -19.29 -15.10
N LEU A 53 16.81 -19.33 -13.94
CA LEU A 53 18.16 -19.84 -13.77
C LEU A 53 18.20 -21.33 -13.37
N GLY A 54 17.04 -21.98 -13.27
CA GLY A 54 16.92 -23.41 -12.97
C GLY A 54 16.83 -23.75 -11.49
N TYR A 55 16.70 -22.77 -10.58
CA TYR A 55 16.48 -23.05 -9.16
C TYR A 55 15.07 -23.55 -8.88
N GLU A 56 14.94 -24.45 -7.91
CA GLU A 56 13.66 -24.85 -7.36
C GLU A 56 13.21 -23.80 -6.31
N VAL A 57 12.21 -22.99 -6.67
CA VAL A 57 11.78 -21.87 -5.84
C VAL A 57 10.43 -22.15 -5.19
N THR A 58 10.34 -21.91 -3.88
CA THR A 58 9.07 -21.86 -3.13
C THR A 58 8.92 -20.50 -2.48
N VAL A 59 7.79 -19.86 -2.72
CA VAL A 59 7.41 -18.56 -2.13
C VAL A 59 6.43 -18.81 -0.99
N PHE A 60 6.77 -18.34 0.21
CA PHE A 60 5.92 -18.41 1.39
C PHE A 60 5.24 -17.06 1.62
N GLU A 61 3.91 -17.06 1.65
CA GLU A 61 3.10 -15.85 1.80
C GLU A 61 2.23 -15.93 3.06
N ALA A 62 2.28 -14.89 3.88
CA ALA A 62 1.53 -14.82 5.12
C ALA A 62 0.00 -14.69 4.91
N LEU A 63 -0.40 -14.05 3.81
CA LEU A 63 -1.81 -13.83 3.47
C LEU A 63 -2.38 -15.00 2.65
N HIS A 64 -3.70 -15.08 2.59
CA HIS A 64 -4.42 -16.06 1.77
C HIS A 64 -4.39 -15.77 0.27
N LYS A 65 -3.87 -14.60 -0.13
CA LYS A 65 -3.69 -14.20 -1.54
C LYS A 65 -2.28 -13.71 -1.79
N LEU A 66 -1.79 -14.07 -2.98
CA LEU A 66 -0.47 -13.67 -3.46
C LEU A 66 -0.48 -12.23 -3.98
N GLY A 67 0.68 -11.57 -3.96
CA GLY A 67 0.89 -10.25 -4.54
C GLY A 67 1.29 -9.17 -3.53
N GLY A 68 1.18 -9.44 -2.21
CA GLY A 68 1.55 -8.47 -1.19
C GLY A 68 0.84 -7.12 -1.38
N VAL A 69 1.61 -6.02 -1.38
CA VAL A 69 1.06 -4.66 -1.54
C VAL A 69 0.31 -4.46 -2.87
N LEU A 70 0.62 -5.22 -3.91
CA LEU A 70 -0.13 -5.18 -5.18
C LEU A 70 -1.57 -5.62 -4.97
N GLN A 71 -1.80 -6.52 -4.01
CA GLN A 71 -3.11 -7.08 -3.71
C GLN A 71 -3.85 -6.28 -2.64
N TYR A 72 -3.20 -5.96 -1.51
CA TYR A 72 -3.88 -5.33 -0.38
C TYR A 72 -3.79 -3.81 -0.36
N GLY A 73 -2.70 -3.21 -0.90
CA GLY A 73 -2.41 -1.79 -0.72
C GLY A 73 -2.85 -0.90 -1.88
N ILE A 74 -2.63 -1.32 -3.13
CA ILE A 74 -2.96 -0.50 -4.30
C ILE A 74 -4.43 -0.70 -4.67
N PRO A 75 -5.26 0.35 -4.82
CA PRO A 75 -6.67 0.21 -5.17
C PRO A 75 -6.92 -0.42 -6.56
N GLU A 76 -8.07 -1.08 -6.70
CA GLU A 76 -8.51 -1.71 -7.96
C GLU A 76 -8.52 -0.73 -9.14
N PHE A 77 -8.93 0.51 -8.91
CA PHE A 77 -8.99 1.55 -9.96
C PHE A 77 -7.61 2.02 -10.46
N ARG A 78 -6.53 1.70 -9.73
CA ARG A 78 -5.14 1.94 -10.17
C ARG A 78 -4.47 0.70 -10.71
N LEU A 79 -4.72 -0.45 -10.09
CA LEU A 79 -4.10 -1.72 -10.44
C LEU A 79 -5.15 -2.84 -10.36
N PRO A 80 -5.79 -3.20 -11.48
CA PRO A 80 -6.77 -4.27 -11.54
C PRO A 80 -6.18 -5.61 -11.11
N LYS A 81 -6.82 -6.29 -10.12
CA LYS A 81 -6.26 -7.49 -9.51
C LYS A 81 -6.34 -8.69 -10.46
N ASP A 82 -7.53 -8.94 -10.99
CA ASP A 82 -7.76 -10.13 -11.82
C ASP A 82 -7.11 -9.99 -13.22
N LYS A 83 -7.12 -8.76 -13.77
CA LYS A 83 -6.60 -8.50 -15.12
C LYS A 83 -5.09 -8.38 -15.21
N VAL A 84 -4.44 -7.88 -14.14
CA VAL A 84 -3.00 -7.60 -14.15
C VAL A 84 -2.29 -8.47 -13.12
N VAL A 85 -2.58 -8.29 -11.81
CA VAL A 85 -1.82 -8.93 -10.73
C VAL A 85 -1.90 -10.45 -10.81
N ALA A 86 -3.10 -11.01 -10.97
CA ALA A 86 -3.28 -12.45 -11.08
C ALA A 86 -2.56 -13.03 -12.29
N ARG A 87 -2.60 -12.35 -13.45
CA ARG A 87 -1.92 -12.82 -14.66
C ARG A 87 -0.40 -12.80 -14.53
N GLU A 88 0.17 -11.77 -13.87
CA GLU A 88 1.61 -11.74 -13.59
C GLU A 88 2.02 -12.88 -12.64
N ILE A 89 1.22 -13.16 -11.61
CA ILE A 89 1.46 -14.29 -10.70
C ILE A 89 1.40 -15.63 -11.47
N GLU A 90 0.42 -15.81 -12.34
CA GLU A 90 0.32 -17.04 -13.18
C GLU A 90 1.54 -17.21 -14.12
N LYS A 91 2.11 -16.11 -14.64
CA LYS A 91 3.38 -16.18 -15.38
C LYS A 91 4.52 -16.72 -14.53
N VAL A 92 4.59 -16.32 -13.25
CA VAL A 92 5.61 -16.79 -12.30
C VAL A 92 5.37 -18.27 -11.94
N LYS A 93 4.12 -18.68 -11.70
CA LYS A 93 3.76 -20.10 -11.51
C LYS A 93 4.13 -20.96 -12.71
N ALA A 94 3.91 -20.47 -13.92
CA ALA A 94 4.25 -21.18 -15.16
C ALA A 94 5.75 -21.43 -15.32
N LEU A 95 6.63 -20.75 -14.59
CA LEU A 95 8.06 -21.02 -14.51
C LEU A 95 8.40 -22.20 -13.57
N GLY A 96 7.41 -22.78 -12.88
CA GLY A 96 7.61 -23.87 -11.92
C GLY A 96 7.77 -23.41 -10.48
N VAL A 97 7.57 -22.13 -10.19
CA VAL A 97 7.59 -21.59 -8.82
C VAL A 97 6.39 -22.11 -8.02
N ARG A 98 6.66 -22.65 -6.83
CA ARG A 98 5.63 -23.08 -5.88
C ARG A 98 5.27 -21.93 -4.94
N PHE A 99 4.02 -21.90 -4.48
CA PHE A 99 3.51 -20.90 -3.56
C PHE A 99 2.78 -21.58 -2.41
N GLU A 100 3.15 -21.19 -1.19
CA GLU A 100 2.54 -21.62 0.06
C GLU A 100 1.93 -20.38 0.74
N THR A 101 0.59 -20.25 0.66
CA THR A 101 -0.15 -19.17 1.35
C THR A 101 -0.42 -19.52 2.81
N ASP A 102 -0.92 -18.56 3.58
CA ASP A 102 -1.27 -18.71 5.00
C ASP A 102 -0.09 -19.21 5.85
N THR A 103 1.14 -18.92 5.38
CA THR A 103 2.39 -19.36 6.00
C THR A 103 3.20 -18.17 6.48
N ILE A 104 3.23 -17.97 7.81
CA ILE A 104 3.94 -16.87 8.45
C ILE A 104 5.33 -17.34 8.86
N VAL A 105 6.34 -17.04 8.05
CA VAL A 105 7.74 -17.35 8.38
C VAL A 105 8.17 -16.59 9.64
N GLY A 106 8.71 -17.31 10.60
CA GLY A 106 9.01 -16.82 11.95
C GLY A 106 7.89 -17.11 12.96
N ARG A 107 6.77 -17.70 12.52
CA ARG A 107 5.66 -18.12 13.40
C ARG A 107 5.21 -19.55 13.11
N THR A 108 4.67 -19.82 11.92
CA THR A 108 4.22 -21.16 11.52
C THR A 108 5.38 -22.04 11.06
N VAL A 109 6.38 -21.44 10.46
CA VAL A 109 7.64 -22.08 10.03
C VAL A 109 8.79 -21.12 10.34
N THR A 110 9.95 -21.64 10.73
CA THR A 110 11.15 -20.84 11.00
C THR A 110 12.12 -20.89 9.82
N ILE A 111 13.01 -19.91 9.73
CA ILE A 111 14.09 -19.93 8.72
C ILE A 111 14.99 -21.17 8.94
N ASP A 112 15.28 -21.51 10.19
CA ASP A 112 16.09 -22.67 10.53
C ASP A 112 15.43 -23.96 10.05
N SER A 113 14.10 -24.14 10.25
CA SER A 113 13.40 -25.33 9.75
C SER A 113 13.37 -25.39 8.22
N LEU A 114 13.21 -24.27 7.54
CA LEU A 114 13.29 -24.23 6.08
C LEU A 114 14.65 -24.71 5.58
N MET A 115 15.74 -24.27 6.21
CA MET A 115 17.10 -24.61 5.80
C MET A 115 17.52 -26.01 6.26
N CYS A 116 17.22 -26.39 7.51
CA CYS A 116 17.71 -27.63 8.09
C CYS A 116 16.81 -28.84 7.81
N ASP A 117 15.48 -28.65 7.82
CA ASP A 117 14.53 -29.76 7.75
C ASP A 117 13.95 -29.90 6.33
N GLU A 118 13.69 -28.78 5.63
CA GLU A 118 13.08 -28.78 4.28
C GLU A 118 14.10 -28.69 3.15
N GLY A 119 15.38 -28.46 3.48
CA GLY A 119 16.52 -28.52 2.57
C GLY A 119 16.63 -27.32 1.62
N PHE A 120 16.11 -26.15 2.02
CA PHE A 120 16.41 -24.91 1.31
C PHE A 120 17.84 -24.48 1.60
N GLU A 121 18.58 -24.12 0.56
CA GLU A 121 19.99 -23.71 0.65
C GLU A 121 20.15 -22.20 0.83
N ALA A 122 19.13 -21.43 0.48
CA ALA A 122 19.09 -19.99 0.68
C ALA A 122 17.66 -19.51 0.95
N VAL A 123 17.55 -18.37 1.66
CA VAL A 123 16.29 -17.72 1.96
C VAL A 123 16.39 -16.25 1.56
N PHE A 124 15.49 -15.81 0.64
CA PHE A 124 15.30 -14.39 0.33
C PHE A 124 14.18 -13.83 1.19
N VAL A 125 14.44 -12.73 1.91
CA VAL A 125 13.42 -12.09 2.76
C VAL A 125 12.88 -10.83 2.08
N GLY A 126 11.64 -10.93 1.57
CA GLY A 126 10.91 -9.85 0.93
C GLY A 126 9.58 -9.56 1.62
N SER A 127 9.55 -9.57 2.96
CA SER A 127 8.33 -9.46 3.80
C SER A 127 7.62 -8.10 3.74
N GLY A 128 8.22 -7.11 3.09
CA GLY A 128 7.65 -5.76 2.96
C GLY A 128 7.70 -4.93 4.26
N ALA A 129 6.99 -3.80 4.24
CA ALA A 129 6.90 -2.86 5.35
C ALA A 129 5.43 -2.58 5.72
N GLY A 130 4.67 -3.64 5.98
CA GLY A 130 3.22 -3.59 6.22
C GLY A 130 2.80 -3.04 7.59
N LEU A 131 3.73 -2.81 8.52
CA LEU A 131 3.39 -2.27 9.83
C LEU A 131 2.97 -0.80 9.72
N PRO A 132 1.78 -0.44 10.23
CA PRO A 132 1.33 0.94 10.21
C PRO A 132 2.18 1.81 11.14
N LYS A 133 2.33 3.09 10.76
CA LYS A 133 2.91 4.13 11.62
C LYS A 133 1.79 5.05 12.07
N PHE A 134 1.57 5.13 13.36
CA PHE A 134 0.68 6.09 13.99
C PHE A 134 1.43 7.40 14.25
N MET A 135 0.69 8.47 14.45
CA MET A 135 1.24 9.82 14.69
C MET A 135 1.76 9.99 16.11
N GLY A 136 1.27 9.20 17.06
CA GLY A 136 1.58 9.30 18.49
C GLY A 136 0.86 10.46 19.16
N ILE A 137 -0.35 10.79 18.72
CA ILE A 137 -1.18 11.86 19.26
C ILE A 137 -2.37 11.31 20.06
N PRO A 138 -2.94 12.08 21.01
CA PRO A 138 -4.14 11.65 21.71
C PRO A 138 -5.31 11.35 20.77
N GLY A 139 -6.11 10.35 21.12
CA GLY A 139 -7.33 9.96 20.40
C GLY A 139 -7.13 8.95 19.26
N GLU A 140 -5.92 8.46 19.01
CA GLU A 140 -5.66 7.47 17.95
C GLU A 140 -6.33 6.10 18.20
N ASN A 141 -6.84 5.87 19.41
CA ASN A 141 -7.58 4.65 19.79
C ASN A 141 -9.11 4.79 19.71
N LEU A 142 -9.61 5.91 19.24
CA LEU A 142 -11.05 6.13 19.05
C LEU A 142 -11.61 5.31 17.89
N ASN A 143 -12.90 4.97 17.98
CA ASN A 143 -13.63 4.37 16.87
C ASN A 143 -13.71 5.37 15.70
N GLY A 144 -13.48 4.88 14.48
CA GLY A 144 -13.37 5.72 13.29
C GLY A 144 -11.94 6.15 12.96
N VAL A 145 -10.94 5.76 13.79
CA VAL A 145 -9.51 5.92 13.46
C VAL A 145 -8.99 4.63 12.86
N LEU A 146 -8.41 4.73 11.67
CA LEU A 146 -7.86 3.60 10.93
C LEU A 146 -6.45 3.92 10.42
N SER A 147 -5.58 2.94 10.38
CA SER A 147 -4.38 3.10 9.56
C SER A 147 -4.73 2.97 8.07
N ALA A 148 -3.96 3.63 7.20
CA ALA A 148 -4.15 3.50 5.76
C ALA A 148 -4.02 2.03 5.30
N ASN A 149 -3.10 1.26 5.90
CA ASN A 149 -2.94 -0.17 5.62
C ASN A 149 -4.20 -0.95 5.93
N GLU A 150 -4.81 -0.74 7.10
CA GLU A 150 -6.05 -1.40 7.48
C GLU A 150 -7.19 -1.04 6.54
N PHE A 151 -7.40 0.26 6.33
CA PHE A 151 -8.45 0.76 5.46
C PHE A 151 -8.33 0.22 4.03
N LEU A 152 -7.12 0.27 3.45
CA LEU A 152 -6.88 -0.23 2.11
C LEU A 152 -6.96 -1.76 2.02
N THR A 153 -6.50 -2.49 3.05
CA THR A 153 -6.61 -3.95 3.09
C THR A 153 -8.08 -4.38 3.10
N ARG A 154 -8.92 -3.76 3.92
CA ARG A 154 -10.36 -4.03 3.95
C ARG A 154 -11.00 -3.81 2.57
N ASN A 155 -10.65 -2.73 1.90
CA ASN A 155 -11.21 -2.40 0.59
C ASN A 155 -10.63 -3.26 -0.55
N ASN A 156 -9.32 -3.42 -0.63
CA ASN A 156 -8.67 -4.04 -1.78
C ASN A 156 -8.61 -5.57 -1.70
N LEU A 157 -8.16 -6.10 -0.55
CA LEU A 157 -8.02 -7.55 -0.34
C LEU A 157 -9.36 -8.19 0.03
N MET A 158 -10.08 -7.58 0.97
CA MET A 158 -11.34 -8.11 1.50
C MET A 158 -12.56 -7.64 0.71
N LYS A 159 -12.37 -6.71 -0.25
CA LYS A 159 -13.44 -6.18 -1.12
C LYS A 159 -14.62 -5.58 -0.35
N ALA A 160 -14.36 -4.91 0.77
CA ALA A 160 -15.39 -4.37 1.67
C ALA A 160 -16.35 -3.35 1.01
N TYR A 161 -16.03 -2.88 -0.18
CA TYR A 161 -16.89 -2.01 -0.98
C TYR A 161 -18.03 -2.74 -1.72
N LEU A 162 -18.03 -4.08 -1.73
CA LEU A 162 -19.11 -4.88 -2.31
C LEU A 162 -20.20 -5.12 -1.28
N GLU A 163 -21.47 -5.06 -1.70
CA GLU A 163 -22.62 -5.31 -0.84
C GLU A 163 -22.64 -6.70 -0.21
N GLU A 164 -22.11 -7.70 -0.93
CA GLU A 164 -22.00 -9.08 -0.49
C GLU A 164 -20.79 -9.36 0.41
N SER A 165 -19.96 -8.36 0.72
CA SER A 165 -18.79 -8.54 1.57
C SER A 165 -19.16 -8.57 3.05
N ASP A 166 -18.71 -9.60 3.78
CA ASP A 166 -18.85 -9.69 5.24
C ASP A 166 -17.87 -8.76 5.99
N THR A 167 -16.91 -8.17 5.29
CA THR A 167 -15.92 -7.29 5.92
C THR A 167 -16.48 -5.88 6.10
N PRO A 168 -16.61 -5.41 7.35
CA PRO A 168 -17.10 -4.06 7.59
C PRO A 168 -16.08 -3.02 7.13
N VAL A 169 -16.55 -2.01 6.42
CA VAL A 169 -15.82 -0.78 6.18
C VAL A 169 -16.68 0.39 6.65
N TYR A 170 -16.14 1.18 7.56
CA TYR A 170 -16.74 2.43 7.97
C TYR A 170 -16.04 3.57 7.25
N VAL A 171 -16.81 4.33 6.52
CA VAL A 171 -16.41 5.59 5.91
C VAL A 171 -17.54 6.55 6.22
N GLY A 172 -17.32 7.48 7.12
CA GLY A 172 -18.33 8.43 7.53
C GLY A 172 -18.66 9.49 6.47
N GLU A 173 -19.45 10.48 6.85
CA GLU A 173 -19.76 11.60 5.95
C GLU A 173 -18.52 12.40 5.59
N ARG A 174 -17.59 12.58 6.55
CA ARG A 174 -16.35 13.33 6.37
C ARG A 174 -15.14 12.58 6.85
N THR A 175 -14.23 12.29 5.94
CA THR A 175 -12.99 11.56 6.20
C THR A 175 -11.78 12.47 6.06
N VAL A 176 -10.95 12.51 7.09
CA VAL A 176 -9.63 13.16 7.07
C VAL A 176 -8.54 12.12 6.90
N VAL A 177 -7.72 12.25 5.86
CA VAL A 177 -6.53 11.41 5.63
C VAL A 177 -5.29 12.23 5.92
N VAL A 178 -4.48 11.78 6.87
CA VAL A 178 -3.25 12.46 7.28
C VAL A 178 -2.06 11.89 6.54
N GLY A 179 -1.48 12.70 5.68
CA GLY A 179 -0.29 12.32 4.91
C GLY A 179 -0.28 12.88 3.51
N GLY A 180 0.89 12.83 2.86
CA GLY A 180 1.09 13.40 1.52
C GLY A 180 1.73 12.41 0.53
N GLY A 181 1.87 11.13 0.88
CA GLY A 181 2.44 10.10 0.01
C GLY A 181 1.41 9.42 -0.89
N ASN A 182 1.87 8.52 -1.78
CA ASN A 182 0.99 7.77 -2.67
C ASN A 182 -0.07 6.95 -1.90
N VAL A 183 0.28 6.42 -0.72
CA VAL A 183 -0.66 5.66 0.13
C VAL A 183 -1.79 6.56 0.64
N ALA A 184 -1.48 7.82 1.01
CA ALA A 184 -2.49 8.80 1.40
C ALA A 184 -3.41 9.16 0.23
N MET A 185 -2.85 9.31 -0.99
CA MET A 185 -3.66 9.52 -2.21
C MET A 185 -4.59 8.33 -2.48
N ASP A 186 -4.08 7.10 -2.32
CA ASP A 186 -4.89 5.89 -2.47
C ASP A 186 -6.01 5.82 -1.43
N ALA A 187 -5.71 6.10 -0.17
CA ALA A 187 -6.70 6.08 0.91
C ALA A 187 -7.78 7.15 0.71
N VAL A 188 -7.40 8.39 0.43
CA VAL A 188 -8.35 9.49 0.28
C VAL A 188 -9.25 9.33 -0.94
N ARG A 189 -8.70 8.84 -2.07
CA ARG A 189 -9.49 8.55 -3.27
C ARG A 189 -10.44 7.38 -3.05
N THR A 190 -10.00 6.36 -2.30
CA THR A 190 -10.88 5.25 -1.90
C THR A 190 -12.02 5.75 -1.02
N ALA A 191 -11.74 6.56 0.02
CA ALA A 191 -12.77 7.15 0.87
C ALA A 191 -13.75 8.03 0.06
N LYS A 192 -13.24 8.83 -0.87
CA LYS A 192 -14.05 9.66 -1.77
C LYS A 192 -14.99 8.81 -2.64
N ARG A 193 -14.50 7.72 -3.19
CA ARG A 193 -15.28 6.79 -4.03
C ARG A 193 -16.34 6.02 -3.24
N LEU A 194 -16.11 5.82 -1.93
CA LEU A 194 -17.09 5.26 -1.00
C LEU A 194 -18.13 6.28 -0.52
N GLY A 195 -18.07 7.53 -0.99
CA GLY A 195 -19.08 8.56 -0.75
C GLY A 195 -18.71 9.65 0.24
N ALA A 196 -17.54 9.59 0.89
CA ALA A 196 -17.13 10.59 1.88
C ALA A 196 -16.80 11.95 1.26
N ASP A 197 -17.03 13.03 2.02
CA ASP A 197 -16.37 14.31 1.81
C ASP A 197 -14.92 14.19 2.33
N ALA A 198 -13.97 13.96 1.44
CA ALA A 198 -12.64 13.50 1.77
C ALA A 198 -11.58 14.60 1.72
N TYR A 199 -10.75 14.66 2.75
CA TYR A 199 -9.71 15.68 2.96
C TYR A 199 -8.34 15.04 3.10
N ILE A 200 -7.33 15.65 2.46
CA ILE A 200 -5.91 15.44 2.81
C ILE A 200 -5.48 16.53 3.80
N VAL A 201 -4.88 16.13 4.90
CA VAL A 201 -4.19 17.02 5.82
C VAL A 201 -2.69 16.75 5.73
N TYR A 202 -1.92 17.78 5.39
CA TYR A 202 -0.49 17.65 5.20
C TYR A 202 0.30 18.83 5.76
N ARG A 203 1.35 18.53 6.55
CA ARG A 203 2.12 19.52 7.31
C ARG A 203 3.04 20.43 6.49
N ARG A 204 3.24 20.15 5.21
CA ARG A 204 4.03 20.98 4.28
C ARG A 204 3.13 21.50 3.17
N SER A 205 3.72 22.23 2.21
CA SER A 205 2.98 22.73 1.05
C SER A 205 2.83 21.64 -0.03
N GLU A 206 2.07 21.95 -1.05
CA GLU A 206 1.86 21.06 -2.19
C GLU A 206 3.17 20.73 -2.92
N ALA A 207 4.10 21.69 -2.98
CA ALA A 207 5.40 21.50 -3.62
C ALA A 207 6.26 20.41 -2.95
N GLU A 208 6.06 20.16 -1.66
CA GLU A 208 6.76 19.13 -0.90
C GLU A 208 6.00 17.80 -0.80
N LEU A 209 4.88 17.62 -1.50
CA LEU A 209 4.17 16.34 -1.51
C LEU A 209 5.05 15.24 -2.09
N PRO A 210 5.28 14.15 -1.36
CA PRO A 210 6.07 13.02 -1.87
C PRO A 210 5.28 12.12 -2.84
N ALA A 211 3.97 12.31 -2.95
CA ALA A 211 3.13 11.62 -3.92
C ALA A 211 3.49 12.04 -5.35
N ARG A 212 3.27 11.14 -6.29
CA ARG A 212 3.37 11.47 -7.72
C ARG A 212 2.38 12.58 -8.07
N GLN A 213 2.81 13.57 -8.82
CA GLN A 213 1.96 14.70 -9.23
C GLN A 213 0.69 14.24 -9.97
N GLU A 214 0.79 13.18 -10.77
CA GLU A 214 -0.36 12.57 -11.45
C GLU A 214 -1.42 12.07 -10.45
N GLU A 215 -1.01 11.46 -9.33
CA GLU A 215 -1.95 10.98 -8.29
C GLU A 215 -2.61 12.14 -7.52
N VAL A 216 -1.84 13.21 -7.27
CA VAL A 216 -2.38 14.45 -6.69
C VAL A 216 -3.40 15.09 -7.62
N HIS A 217 -3.11 15.13 -8.90
CA HIS A 217 -4.00 15.66 -9.93
C HIS A 217 -5.31 14.86 -9.97
N HIS A 218 -5.24 13.53 -10.06
CA HIS A 218 -6.42 12.67 -10.03
C HIS A 218 -7.25 12.84 -8.75
N ALA A 219 -6.61 12.97 -7.58
CA ALA A 219 -7.33 13.21 -6.33
C ALA A 219 -8.11 14.54 -6.38
N LYS A 220 -7.52 15.60 -6.94
CA LYS A 220 -8.19 16.89 -7.13
C LYS A 220 -9.35 16.81 -8.13
N GLU A 221 -9.18 16.11 -9.24
CA GLU A 221 -10.24 15.87 -10.23
C GLU A 221 -11.44 15.12 -9.63
N GLU A 222 -11.17 14.18 -8.71
CA GLU A 222 -12.21 13.46 -7.96
C GLU A 222 -12.86 14.31 -6.85
N GLY A 223 -12.41 15.55 -6.65
CA GLY A 223 -12.99 16.48 -5.69
C GLY A 223 -12.51 16.26 -4.25
N VAL A 224 -11.30 15.69 -4.07
CA VAL A 224 -10.63 15.64 -2.78
C VAL A 224 -10.18 17.05 -2.38
N LYS A 225 -10.40 17.43 -1.13
CA LYS A 225 -9.98 18.71 -0.56
C LYS A 225 -8.59 18.59 0.08
N PHE A 226 -7.79 19.63 -0.05
CA PHE A 226 -6.40 19.63 0.45
C PHE A 226 -6.19 20.75 1.48
N GLU A 227 -5.94 20.36 2.73
CA GLU A 227 -5.54 21.24 3.83
C GLU A 227 -4.02 21.15 3.99
N MET A 228 -3.31 22.02 3.28
CA MET A 228 -1.85 22.13 3.32
C MET A 228 -1.38 23.00 4.45
N LEU A 229 -0.14 22.80 4.90
CA LEU A 229 0.45 23.51 6.03
C LEU A 229 -0.40 23.35 7.30
N VAL A 230 -0.86 22.13 7.53
CA VAL A 230 -1.68 21.74 8.68
C VAL A 230 -1.13 20.45 9.28
N ASN A 231 -0.96 20.45 10.61
CA ASN A 231 -0.53 19.26 11.34
C ASN A 231 -1.55 18.90 12.42
N PRO A 232 -1.98 17.64 12.51
CA PRO A 232 -2.84 17.17 13.59
C PRO A 232 -2.11 17.21 14.94
N LEU A 233 -2.84 17.57 16.00
CA LEU A 233 -2.37 17.56 17.39
C LEU A 233 -3.09 16.53 18.23
N GLU A 234 -4.38 16.30 17.95
CA GLU A 234 -5.25 15.44 18.74
C GLU A 234 -6.46 15.03 17.90
N ILE A 235 -6.94 13.82 18.06
CA ILE A 235 -8.22 13.35 17.51
C ILE A 235 -9.26 13.47 18.63
N ILE A 236 -10.35 14.17 18.36
CA ILE A 236 -11.39 14.50 19.32
C ILE A 236 -12.50 13.46 19.21
N GLY A 237 -12.86 12.84 20.34
CA GLY A 237 -13.97 11.89 20.44
C GLY A 237 -15.23 12.51 21.00
N ASP A 238 -16.34 11.80 20.80
CA ASP A 238 -17.60 12.02 21.51
C ASP A 238 -17.65 11.20 22.82
N GLU A 239 -18.80 11.22 23.51
CA GLU A 239 -19.04 10.51 24.77
C GLU A 239 -19.09 8.96 24.57
N GLU A 240 -19.34 8.49 23.36
CA GLU A 240 -19.41 7.08 22.99
C GLU A 240 -18.04 6.55 22.45
N GLY A 241 -17.03 7.41 22.37
CA GLY A 241 -15.69 7.06 21.91
C GLY A 241 -15.55 7.02 20.39
N TRP A 242 -16.42 7.70 19.65
CA TRP A 242 -16.29 7.88 18.21
C TRP A 242 -15.64 9.21 17.85
N VAL A 243 -14.93 9.23 16.74
CA VAL A 243 -14.33 10.46 16.18
C VAL A 243 -15.43 11.47 15.85
N LYS A 244 -15.24 12.72 16.28
CA LYS A 244 -16.05 13.89 15.89
C LYS A 244 -15.25 15.01 15.27
N GLY A 245 -13.92 14.95 15.33
CA GLY A 245 -13.04 15.95 14.73
C GLY A 245 -11.58 15.73 15.01
N VAL A 246 -10.76 16.52 14.35
CA VAL A 246 -9.30 16.57 14.55
C VAL A 246 -8.90 17.98 14.90
N ARG A 247 -8.21 18.17 16.04
CA ARG A 247 -7.56 19.45 16.37
C ARG A 247 -6.25 19.53 15.64
N CYS A 248 -6.08 20.58 14.88
CA CYS A 248 -4.93 20.85 14.03
C CYS A 248 -4.27 22.17 14.40
N ILE A 249 -3.03 22.37 13.97
CA ILE A 249 -2.30 23.62 14.05
C ILE A 249 -1.80 24.00 12.65
N ARG A 250 -1.79 25.31 12.35
CA ARG A 250 -1.20 25.83 11.12
C ARG A 250 0.32 25.72 11.17
N MET A 251 0.92 25.46 10.01
CA MET A 251 2.36 25.32 9.85
C MET A 251 2.90 26.40 8.92
N GLU A 252 4.15 26.77 9.12
CA GLU A 252 4.94 27.56 8.17
C GLU A 252 6.18 26.77 7.75
N LEU A 253 6.73 27.06 6.58
CA LEU A 253 7.92 26.40 6.09
C LEU A 253 9.16 27.19 6.50
N GLY A 254 10.07 26.53 7.20
CA GLY A 254 11.41 27.04 7.52
C GLY A 254 12.42 26.78 6.40
N GLU A 255 13.68 26.81 6.76
CA GLU A 255 14.79 26.54 5.86
C GLU A 255 14.78 25.07 5.37
N PRO A 256 15.31 24.79 4.17
CA PRO A 256 15.46 23.43 3.68
C PRO A 256 16.36 22.58 4.58
N ASP A 257 15.96 21.31 4.78
CA ASP A 257 16.79 20.30 5.43
C ASP A 257 17.85 19.74 4.46
N GLU A 258 18.69 18.79 4.92
CA GLU A 258 19.75 18.14 4.10
C GLU A 258 19.20 17.45 2.84
N SER A 259 17.92 17.08 2.82
CA SER A 259 17.21 16.50 1.66
C SER A 259 16.65 17.56 0.70
N GLY A 260 16.85 18.84 0.98
CA GLY A 260 16.30 19.97 0.23
C GLY A 260 14.83 20.26 0.52
N ARG A 261 14.20 19.57 1.48
CA ARG A 261 12.81 19.81 1.89
C ARG A 261 12.75 20.82 3.02
N ARG A 262 11.84 21.78 2.91
CA ARG A 262 11.65 22.77 3.94
C ARG A 262 11.00 22.16 5.19
N SER A 263 11.59 22.41 6.35
CA SER A 263 11.10 21.91 7.64
C SER A 263 9.84 22.65 8.07
N PRO A 264 8.74 21.94 8.41
CA PRO A 264 7.53 22.57 8.89
C PRO A 264 7.70 23.03 10.35
N LYS A 265 7.28 24.25 10.66
CA LYS A 265 7.25 24.84 12.01
C LYS A 265 5.82 25.19 12.37
N ALA A 266 5.42 24.90 13.62
CA ALA A 266 4.09 25.24 14.10
C ALA A 266 3.96 26.76 14.34
N VAL A 267 2.84 27.33 13.93
CA VAL A 267 2.47 28.72 14.20
C VAL A 267 1.69 28.75 15.53
N SER A 268 2.31 29.28 16.58
CA SER A 268 1.69 29.33 17.90
C SER A 268 0.35 30.10 17.91
N GLY A 269 -0.66 29.53 18.57
CA GLY A 269 -1.98 30.16 18.70
C GLY A 269 -2.84 30.06 17.45
N SER A 270 -2.48 29.16 16.51
CA SER A 270 -3.22 28.95 15.26
C SER A 270 -4.01 27.64 15.27
N GLU A 271 -4.26 27.08 16.44
CA GLU A 271 -5.02 25.86 16.61
C GLU A 271 -6.45 26.02 16.11
N PHE A 272 -6.98 25.00 15.44
CA PHE A 272 -8.35 24.94 14.94
C PHE A 272 -8.82 23.50 14.82
N GLU A 273 -10.11 23.30 14.64
CA GLU A 273 -10.70 21.98 14.53
C GLU A 273 -11.25 21.75 13.12
N ILE A 274 -11.02 20.54 12.60
CA ILE A 274 -11.65 20.03 11.39
C ILE A 274 -12.68 19.00 11.84
N PRO A 275 -13.99 19.27 11.71
CA PRO A 275 -15.03 18.29 12.00
C PRO A 275 -14.90 17.11 11.05
N CYS A 276 -14.87 15.90 11.56
CA CYS A 276 -14.87 14.66 10.78
C CYS A 276 -15.32 13.50 11.68
N ASP A 277 -15.70 12.41 11.07
CA ASP A 277 -16.14 11.18 11.73
C ASP A 277 -15.24 9.99 11.41
N THR A 278 -14.28 10.18 10.52
CA THR A 278 -13.26 9.17 10.19
C THR A 278 -11.90 9.82 9.99
N VAL A 279 -10.85 9.20 10.56
CA VAL A 279 -9.44 9.61 10.42
C VAL A 279 -8.61 8.42 9.94
N ILE A 280 -7.84 8.64 8.86
CA ILE A 280 -6.95 7.63 8.28
C ILE A 280 -5.52 8.15 8.29
#